data_626fddebeb0fdc91ef7fb76fbd9a00dd
#
_entry.id   626fddebeb0fdc91ef7fb76fbd9a00dd
#
_cell.length_a   1.000
_cell.length_b   1.000
_cell.length_c   1.000
_cell.angle_alpha   90.00
_cell.angle_beta   90.00
_cell.angle_gamma   90.00
#
_symmetry.space_group_name_H-M   'P 1'
#
loop_
_entity.id
_entity.type
_entity.pdbx_description
1 polymer ?
#
loop_
_entity_poly.entity_id
_entity_poly.type
_entity_poly.pdbx_seq_one_letter_code
_entity_poly.pdbx_strand_id
1 'polypeptide(L)'
;MSMYWIIFIGFALLSWLVSSRLQNKFEKYSKIPMPNGMTGKDVAEKMLHDNGIYDVKVISTPGHLTDHYNPANQTVNLSESVYYSNSIAAAAVAAHECGHAVQHATAYAPLRMRSALVPVVSFASNIMTWVLLGGCLLYTSPSPRDHILSRMPSSA
;
A
#
# COMPACT_ATOMS: atom_id res chain seq x y z
N MET A 1 14.12 25.09 14.91
CA MET A 1 13.23 24.00 14.45
C MET A 1 14.14 22.85 13.99
N SER A 2 13.95 21.64 14.49
CA SER A 2 14.79 20.50 14.11
C SER A 2 14.58 20.20 12.62
N MET A 3 15.65 19.88 11.88
CA MET A 3 15.64 19.53 10.45
C MET A 3 14.61 18.43 10.15
N TYR A 4 14.35 17.52 11.09
CA TYR A 4 13.35 16.47 10.96
C TYR A 4 11.93 17.00 10.78
N TRP A 5 11.55 18.09 11.47
CA TRP A 5 10.23 18.69 11.31
C TRP A 5 10.04 19.34 9.94
N ILE A 6 11.10 19.94 9.39
CA ILE A 6 11.04 20.53 8.04
C ILE A 6 10.80 19.43 7.00
N ILE A 7 11.53 18.33 7.11
CA ILE A 7 11.37 17.16 6.23
C ILE A 7 9.95 16.58 6.37
N PHE A 8 9.49 16.37 7.60
CA PHE A 8 8.15 15.82 7.86
C PHE A 8 7.04 16.70 7.28
N ILE A 9 7.10 18.01 7.53
CA ILE A 9 6.12 18.96 6.99
C ILE A 9 6.18 19.00 5.46
N GLY A 10 7.37 18.96 4.87
CA GLY A 10 7.55 18.90 3.42
C GLY A 10 6.88 17.69 2.79
N PHE A 11 7.09 16.50 3.34
CA PHE A 11 6.44 15.27 2.87
C PHE A 11 4.93 15.28 3.11
N ALA A 12 4.47 15.81 4.24
CA ALA A 12 3.04 15.92 4.54
C ALA A 12 2.31 16.84 3.54
N LEU A 13 2.90 18.01 3.24
CA LEU A 13 2.37 18.94 2.25
C LEU A 13 2.37 18.33 0.84
N LEU A 14 3.46 17.69 0.44
CA LEU A 14 3.56 17.01 -0.85
C LEU A 14 2.49 15.91 -0.98
N SER A 15 2.35 15.07 0.03
CA SER A 15 1.34 14.01 0.07
C SER A 15 -0.08 14.56 -0.03
N TRP A 16 -0.39 15.61 0.73
CA TRP A 16 -1.69 16.27 0.67
C TRP A 16 -1.98 16.86 -0.72
N LEU A 17 -1.00 17.53 -1.33
CA LEU A 17 -1.13 18.15 -2.64
C LEU A 17 -1.36 17.11 -3.75
N VAL A 18 -0.61 15.99 -3.71
CA VAL A 18 -0.77 14.89 -4.66
C VAL A 18 -2.14 14.23 -4.49
N SER A 19 -2.54 13.93 -3.25
CA SER A 19 -3.85 13.32 -2.95
C SER A 19 -4.99 14.20 -3.40
N SER A 20 -4.94 15.50 -3.11
CA SER A 20 -5.99 16.46 -3.53
C SER A 20 -6.11 16.54 -5.05
N ARG A 21 -4.99 16.57 -5.76
CA ARG A 21 -5.00 16.58 -7.22
C ARG A 21 -5.57 15.28 -7.81
N LEU A 22 -5.24 14.15 -7.21
CA LEU A 22 -5.76 12.85 -7.64
C LEU A 22 -7.26 12.77 -7.43
N GLN A 23 -7.75 13.16 -6.25
CA GLN A 23 -9.19 13.17 -5.94
C GLN A 23 -9.98 14.09 -6.90
N ASN A 24 -9.49 15.28 -7.16
CA ASN A 24 -10.16 16.21 -8.08
C ASN A 24 -10.22 15.65 -9.51
N LYS A 25 -9.15 15.00 -9.98
CA LYS A 25 -9.17 14.32 -11.29
C LYS A 25 -10.13 13.15 -11.30
N PHE A 26 -10.11 12.32 -10.26
CA PHE A 26 -11.00 11.17 -10.13
C PHE A 26 -12.47 11.63 -10.15
N GLU A 27 -12.83 12.63 -9.37
CA GLU A 27 -14.18 13.19 -9.35
C GLU A 27 -14.60 13.77 -10.72
N LYS A 28 -13.68 14.45 -11.41
CA LYS A 28 -13.94 14.96 -12.76
C LYS A 28 -14.25 13.83 -13.74
N TYR A 29 -13.41 12.79 -13.78
CA TYR A 29 -13.54 11.69 -14.74
C TYR A 29 -14.60 10.66 -14.34
N SER A 30 -15.06 10.63 -13.10
CA SER A 30 -16.19 9.82 -12.66
C SER A 30 -17.52 10.28 -13.24
N LYS A 31 -17.61 11.57 -13.63
CA LYS A 31 -18.81 12.17 -14.24
C LYS A 31 -18.84 12.05 -15.78
N ILE A 32 -17.74 11.61 -16.39
CA ILE A 32 -17.64 11.50 -17.85
C ILE A 32 -17.85 10.03 -18.24
N PRO A 33 -18.93 9.73 -18.98
CA PRO A 33 -19.17 8.36 -19.45
C PRO A 33 -18.16 7.95 -20.51
N MET A 34 -17.88 6.65 -20.57
CA MET A 34 -17.08 6.06 -21.64
C MET A 34 -17.80 6.17 -22.98
N PRO A 35 -17.12 6.55 -24.08
CA PRO A 35 -17.73 6.69 -25.40
C PRO A 35 -18.38 5.38 -25.88
N ASN A 36 -17.86 4.23 -25.46
CA ASN A 36 -18.35 2.91 -25.86
C ASN A 36 -19.41 2.35 -24.90
N GLY A 37 -19.79 3.09 -23.85
CA GLY A 37 -20.76 2.64 -22.85
C GLY A 37 -20.31 1.45 -21.98
N MET A 38 -19.05 1.03 -22.08
CA MET A 38 -18.49 -0.09 -21.34
C MET A 38 -18.42 0.22 -19.85
N THR A 39 -18.83 -0.76 -19.03
CA THR A 39 -18.68 -0.69 -17.57
C THR A 39 -17.25 -1.04 -17.14
N GLY A 40 -16.90 -0.76 -15.87
CA GLY A 40 -15.60 -1.18 -15.33
C GLY A 40 -15.40 -2.70 -15.43
N LYS A 41 -16.46 -3.49 -15.24
CA LYS A 41 -16.44 -4.94 -15.50
C LYS A 41 -16.07 -5.27 -16.94
N ASP A 42 -16.74 -4.67 -17.93
CA ASP A 42 -16.51 -4.97 -19.34
C ASP A 42 -15.08 -4.62 -19.76
N VAL A 43 -14.55 -3.51 -19.24
CA VAL A 43 -13.16 -3.10 -19.48
C VAL A 43 -12.19 -4.12 -18.88
N ALA A 44 -12.45 -4.59 -17.64
CA ALA A 44 -11.62 -5.59 -16.99
C ALA A 44 -11.61 -6.92 -17.77
N GLU A 45 -12.78 -7.45 -18.11
CA GLU A 45 -12.90 -8.70 -18.87
C GLU A 45 -12.23 -8.60 -20.24
N LYS A 46 -12.46 -7.48 -20.95
CA LYS A 46 -11.83 -7.25 -22.24
C LYS A 46 -10.31 -7.20 -22.11
N MET A 47 -9.78 -6.47 -21.15
CA MET A 47 -8.33 -6.34 -20.96
C MET A 47 -7.67 -7.68 -20.63
N LEU A 48 -8.31 -8.50 -19.79
CA LEU A 48 -7.82 -9.85 -19.47
C LEU A 48 -7.81 -10.75 -20.72
N HIS A 49 -8.90 -10.76 -21.51
CA HIS A 49 -9.01 -11.53 -22.73
C HIS A 49 -7.99 -11.10 -23.80
N ASP A 50 -7.80 -9.77 -23.97
CA ASP A 50 -6.84 -9.22 -24.94
C ASP A 50 -5.38 -9.63 -24.56
N ASN A 51 -5.12 -9.93 -23.30
CA ASN A 51 -3.82 -10.45 -22.81
C ASN A 51 -3.78 -11.99 -22.71
N GLY A 52 -4.81 -12.71 -23.19
CA GLY A 52 -4.87 -14.17 -23.18
C GLY A 52 -5.07 -14.79 -21.79
N ILE A 53 -5.59 -14.01 -20.83
CA ILE A 53 -5.83 -14.46 -19.45
C ILE A 53 -7.31 -14.78 -19.30
N TYR A 54 -7.62 -16.05 -19.12
CA TYR A 54 -8.99 -16.58 -19.01
C TYR A 54 -9.29 -17.15 -17.61
N ASP A 55 -8.26 -17.32 -16.80
CA ASP A 55 -8.34 -17.95 -15.48
C ASP A 55 -8.75 -16.98 -14.37
N VAL A 56 -8.66 -15.65 -14.66
CA VAL A 56 -8.97 -14.59 -13.71
C VAL A 56 -10.42 -14.17 -13.84
N LYS A 57 -11.15 -14.21 -12.72
CA LYS A 57 -12.56 -13.80 -12.66
C LYS A 57 -12.68 -12.38 -12.16
N VAL A 58 -13.59 -11.60 -12.77
CA VAL A 58 -13.93 -10.26 -12.31
C VAL A 58 -15.19 -10.34 -11.44
N ILE A 59 -15.09 -9.96 -10.19
CA ILE A 59 -16.18 -10.00 -9.21
C ILE A 59 -16.42 -8.65 -8.56
N SER A 60 -17.67 -8.38 -8.20
CA SER A 60 -18.06 -7.19 -7.45
C SER A 60 -17.87 -7.43 -5.96
N THR A 61 -17.27 -6.47 -5.26
CA THR A 61 -17.10 -6.48 -3.80
C THR A 61 -17.80 -5.29 -3.17
N PRO A 62 -18.49 -5.49 -2.03
CA PRO A 62 -19.11 -4.38 -1.32
C PRO A 62 -18.06 -3.44 -0.75
N GLY A 63 -18.38 -2.15 -0.69
CA GLY A 63 -17.53 -1.12 -0.12
C GLY A 63 -17.04 -0.09 -1.14
N HIS A 64 -16.35 0.93 -0.63
CA HIS A 64 -15.73 2.00 -1.42
C HIS A 64 -14.22 1.82 -1.41
N LEU A 65 -13.57 1.94 -2.57
CA LEU A 65 -12.11 1.76 -2.70
C LEU A 65 -11.60 0.38 -2.24
N THR A 66 -12.42 -0.66 -2.45
CA THR A 66 -12.06 -2.06 -2.16
C THR A 66 -11.48 -2.77 -3.37
N ASP A 67 -11.21 -2.01 -4.43
CA ASP A 67 -10.67 -2.53 -5.68
C ASP A 67 -9.28 -3.11 -5.43
N HIS A 68 -9.07 -4.38 -5.81
CA HIS A 68 -7.78 -5.06 -5.71
C HIS A 68 -7.75 -6.35 -6.52
N TYR A 69 -6.57 -6.72 -6.99
CA TYR A 69 -6.32 -8.05 -7.53
C TYR A 69 -5.89 -9.02 -6.42
N ASN A 70 -6.53 -10.18 -6.35
CA ASN A 70 -6.17 -11.27 -5.43
C ASN A 70 -5.47 -12.41 -6.19
N PRO A 71 -4.16 -12.58 -6.07
CA PRO A 71 -3.42 -13.62 -6.77
C PRO A 71 -3.70 -15.03 -6.23
N ALA A 72 -4.14 -15.18 -4.97
CA ALA A 72 -4.41 -16.48 -4.38
C ALA A 72 -5.66 -17.13 -4.98
N ASN A 73 -6.70 -16.32 -5.24
CA ASN A 73 -7.97 -16.76 -5.80
C ASN A 73 -8.07 -16.47 -7.31
N GLN A 74 -7.09 -15.80 -7.89
CA GLN A 74 -7.10 -15.33 -9.28
C GLN A 74 -8.35 -14.51 -9.59
N THR A 75 -8.65 -13.52 -8.74
CA THR A 75 -9.83 -12.66 -8.90
C THR A 75 -9.43 -11.19 -8.92
N VAL A 76 -10.01 -10.44 -9.86
CA VAL A 76 -10.04 -8.97 -9.84
C VAL A 76 -11.32 -8.56 -9.12
N ASN A 77 -11.15 -8.02 -7.92
CA ASN A 77 -12.25 -7.55 -7.09
C ASN A 77 -12.43 -6.07 -7.38
N LEU A 78 -13.62 -5.69 -7.84
CA LEU A 78 -13.97 -4.30 -8.11
C LEU A 78 -15.08 -3.86 -7.16
N SER A 79 -14.98 -2.66 -6.62
CA SER A 79 -16.04 -2.05 -5.83
C SER A 79 -17.30 -1.88 -6.67
N GLU A 80 -18.48 -1.92 -6.06
CA GLU A 80 -19.75 -1.77 -6.77
C GLU A 80 -19.81 -0.48 -7.62
N SER A 81 -19.22 0.59 -7.10
CA SER A 81 -19.11 1.89 -7.78
C SER A 81 -18.24 1.87 -9.04
N VAL A 82 -17.30 0.92 -9.14
CA VAL A 82 -16.44 0.72 -10.30
C VAL A 82 -17.03 -0.34 -11.22
N TYR A 83 -17.51 -1.44 -10.66
CA TYR A 83 -18.00 -2.61 -11.40
C TYR A 83 -19.17 -2.26 -12.33
N TYR A 84 -20.16 -1.50 -11.83
CA TYR A 84 -21.37 -1.14 -12.58
C TYR A 84 -21.27 0.22 -13.29
N SER A 85 -20.28 1.03 -12.99
CA SER A 85 -20.13 2.35 -13.58
C SER A 85 -19.51 2.29 -14.97
N ASN A 86 -20.05 3.11 -15.88
CA ASN A 86 -19.51 3.30 -17.23
C ASN A 86 -18.63 4.55 -17.35
N SER A 87 -18.10 5.06 -16.25
CA SER A 87 -17.27 6.26 -16.25
C SER A 87 -15.81 5.99 -16.63
N ILE A 88 -15.12 7.01 -17.15
CA ILE A 88 -13.70 6.93 -17.47
C ILE A 88 -12.88 6.59 -16.23
N ALA A 89 -13.24 7.11 -15.06
CA ALA A 89 -12.56 6.81 -13.82
C ALA A 89 -12.71 5.33 -13.43
N ALA A 90 -13.92 4.76 -13.56
CA ALA A 90 -14.15 3.34 -13.30
C ALA A 90 -13.35 2.45 -14.24
N ALA A 91 -13.31 2.80 -15.54
CA ALA A 91 -12.50 2.09 -16.53
C ALA A 91 -11.00 2.13 -16.18
N ALA A 92 -10.50 3.28 -15.72
CA ALA A 92 -9.09 3.43 -15.33
C ALA A 92 -8.73 2.59 -14.09
N VAL A 93 -9.61 2.52 -13.07
CA VAL A 93 -9.41 1.66 -11.89
C VAL A 93 -9.44 0.19 -12.30
N ALA A 94 -10.44 -0.23 -13.06
CA ALA A 94 -10.56 -1.60 -13.54
C ALA A 94 -9.32 -2.03 -14.36
N ALA A 95 -8.84 -1.16 -15.24
CA ALA A 95 -7.62 -1.41 -16.01
C ALA A 95 -6.36 -1.49 -15.13
N HIS A 96 -6.29 -0.69 -14.06
CA HIS A 96 -5.18 -0.74 -13.10
C HIS A 96 -5.12 -2.10 -12.38
N GLU A 97 -6.24 -2.58 -11.86
CA GLU A 97 -6.30 -3.87 -11.17
C GLU A 97 -6.04 -5.05 -12.11
N CYS A 98 -6.54 -4.98 -13.35
CA CYS A 98 -6.20 -5.95 -14.39
C CYS A 98 -4.71 -5.91 -14.75
N GLY A 99 -4.08 -4.73 -14.71
CA GLY A 99 -2.63 -4.60 -14.88
C GLY A 99 -1.84 -5.44 -13.87
N HIS A 100 -2.30 -5.53 -12.63
CA HIS A 100 -1.70 -6.43 -11.61
C HIS A 100 -1.90 -7.91 -11.96
N ALA A 101 -3.05 -8.28 -12.51
CA ALA A 101 -3.29 -9.66 -12.99
C ALA A 101 -2.35 -10.02 -14.15
N VAL A 102 -2.20 -9.12 -15.12
CA VAL A 102 -1.27 -9.30 -16.26
C VAL A 102 0.18 -9.39 -15.78
N GLN A 103 0.61 -8.52 -14.86
CA GLN A 103 1.94 -8.58 -14.26
C GLN A 103 2.20 -9.91 -13.55
N HIS A 104 1.21 -10.44 -12.86
CA HIS A 104 1.29 -11.73 -12.20
C HIS A 104 1.37 -12.89 -13.21
N ALA A 105 0.52 -12.88 -14.23
CA ALA A 105 0.48 -13.90 -15.27
C ALA A 105 1.76 -13.94 -16.12
N THR A 106 2.34 -12.78 -16.42
CA THR A 106 3.62 -12.67 -17.16
C THR A 106 4.84 -12.92 -16.29
N ALA A 107 4.64 -13.31 -15.02
CA ALA A 107 5.72 -13.54 -14.05
C ALA A 107 6.71 -12.37 -13.95
N TYR A 108 6.19 -11.14 -13.92
CA TYR A 108 6.98 -9.90 -13.89
C TYR A 108 8.01 -9.92 -12.75
N ALA A 109 9.29 -9.92 -13.09
CA ALA A 109 10.38 -10.14 -12.15
C ALA A 109 10.39 -9.21 -10.93
N PRO A 110 10.14 -7.89 -11.03
CA PRO A 110 10.05 -7.02 -9.86
C PRO A 110 8.92 -7.36 -8.89
N LEU A 111 7.77 -7.85 -9.39
CA LEU A 111 6.66 -8.26 -8.53
C LEU A 111 7.01 -9.52 -7.73
N ARG A 112 7.64 -10.51 -8.39
CA ARG A 112 8.15 -11.72 -7.72
C ARG A 112 9.20 -11.39 -6.69
N MET A 113 10.14 -10.50 -7.01
CA MET A 113 11.17 -10.04 -6.08
C MET A 113 10.56 -9.35 -4.86
N ARG A 114 9.56 -8.46 -5.05
CA ARG A 114 8.82 -7.84 -3.94
C ARG A 114 8.17 -8.90 -3.05
N SER A 115 7.46 -9.86 -3.63
CA SER A 115 6.77 -10.92 -2.88
C SER A 115 7.74 -11.80 -2.09
N ALA A 116 8.95 -12.04 -2.61
CA ALA A 116 10.00 -12.76 -1.91
C ALA A 116 10.66 -11.94 -0.79
N LEU A 117 10.77 -10.61 -0.97
CA LEU A 117 11.38 -9.72 0.03
C LEU A 117 10.47 -9.40 1.21
N VAL A 118 9.14 -9.33 1.01
CA VAL A 118 8.18 -8.98 2.07
C VAL A 118 8.34 -9.84 3.33
N PRO A 119 8.39 -11.19 3.28
CA PRO A 119 8.56 -11.99 4.48
C PRO A 119 9.91 -11.76 5.15
N VAL A 120 10.98 -11.56 4.37
CA VAL A 120 12.32 -11.28 4.90
C VAL A 120 12.35 -9.95 5.64
N VAL A 121 11.78 -8.90 5.04
CA VAL A 121 11.70 -7.57 5.66
C VAL A 121 10.84 -7.60 6.91
N SER A 122 9.70 -8.29 6.88
CA SER A 122 8.82 -8.44 8.04
C SER A 122 9.52 -9.16 9.21
N PHE A 123 10.26 -10.22 8.92
CA PHE A 123 11.03 -10.94 9.92
C PHE A 123 12.14 -10.06 10.52
N ALA A 124 12.90 -9.36 9.67
CA ALA A 124 13.94 -8.42 10.10
C ALA A 124 13.37 -7.28 10.96
N SER A 125 12.21 -6.72 10.58
CA SER A 125 11.54 -5.67 11.34
C SER A 125 11.08 -6.15 12.72
N ASN A 126 10.58 -7.37 12.82
CA ASN A 126 10.21 -7.96 14.11
C ASN A 126 11.42 -8.14 15.02
N ILE A 127 12.52 -8.66 14.50
CA ILE A 127 13.78 -8.79 15.27
C ILE A 127 14.27 -7.42 15.73
N MET A 128 14.27 -6.42 14.85
CA MET A 128 14.71 -5.07 15.18
C MET A 128 13.90 -4.48 16.34
N THR A 129 12.60 -4.72 16.38
CA THR A 129 11.73 -4.27 17.48
C THR A 129 12.19 -4.88 18.82
N TRP A 130 12.48 -6.18 18.86
CA TRP A 130 12.97 -6.85 20.07
C TRP A 130 14.36 -6.39 20.46
N VAL A 131 15.25 -6.14 19.51
CA VAL A 131 16.61 -5.61 19.75
C VAL A 131 16.53 -4.20 20.35
N LEU A 132 15.64 -3.34 19.83
CA LEU A 132 15.45 -1.98 20.36
C LEU A 132 14.86 -2.01 21.76
N LEU A 133 13.86 -2.86 22.01
CA LEU A 133 13.29 -3.04 23.37
C LEU A 133 14.33 -3.57 24.37
N GLY A 134 15.07 -4.60 23.99
CA GLY A 134 16.13 -5.16 24.84
C GLY A 134 17.26 -4.16 25.07
N GLY A 135 17.69 -3.44 24.05
CA GLY A 135 18.70 -2.39 24.16
C GLY A 135 18.24 -1.23 25.06
N CYS A 136 16.97 -0.81 24.95
CA CYS A 136 16.41 0.21 25.80
C CYS A 136 16.37 -0.23 27.28
N LEU A 137 15.94 -1.47 27.56
CA LEU A 137 15.92 -2.03 28.91
C LEU A 137 17.32 -2.15 29.52
N LEU A 138 18.31 -2.58 28.73
CA LEU A 138 19.70 -2.68 29.21
C LEU A 138 20.33 -1.30 29.44
N TYR A 139 20.02 -0.33 28.60
CA TYR A 139 20.56 1.04 28.73
C TYR A 139 19.91 1.82 29.89
N THR A 140 18.63 1.56 30.20
CA THR A 140 17.92 2.20 31.33
C THR A 140 18.18 1.49 32.66
N SER A 141 18.86 0.35 32.66
CA SER A 141 19.24 -0.32 33.92
C SER A 141 20.31 0.49 34.64
N PRO A 142 20.08 0.93 35.89
CA PRO A 142 21.05 1.74 36.62
C PRO A 142 22.37 0.97 36.77
N SER A 143 23.45 1.62 36.38
CA SER A 143 24.79 1.03 36.50
C SER A 143 25.11 0.71 37.97
N PRO A 144 25.67 -0.45 38.31
CA PRO A 144 26.10 -0.77 39.66
C PRO A 144 27.08 0.26 40.26
N ARG A 145 27.75 1.05 39.41
CA ARG A 145 28.64 2.12 39.83
C ARG A 145 27.92 3.29 40.48
N ASP A 146 26.69 3.59 40.14
CA ASP A 146 25.94 4.71 40.69
C ASP A 146 25.59 4.48 42.17
N HIS A 147 25.43 3.22 42.60
CA HIS A 147 25.24 2.86 43.98
C HIS A 147 26.50 2.96 44.85
N ILE A 148 27.70 2.91 44.26
CA ILE A 148 28.98 3.04 44.98
C ILE A 148 29.29 4.52 45.26
N LEU A 149 29.00 5.38 44.27
CA LEU A 149 29.27 6.82 44.41
C LEU A 149 28.31 7.50 45.40
N SER A 150 27.08 7.02 45.56
CA SER A 150 26.14 7.56 46.53
C SER A 150 26.42 7.17 48.00
N ARG A 151 27.37 6.25 48.22
CA ARG A 151 27.80 5.82 49.57
C ARG A 151 29.12 6.38 50.05
N MET A 152 29.77 7.25 49.28
CA MET A 152 30.96 7.93 49.80
C MET A 152 30.55 8.98 50.81
N PRO A 153 30.98 8.88 52.08
CA PRO A 153 30.73 9.91 53.06
C PRO A 153 31.47 11.17 52.62
N SER A 154 30.76 12.30 52.60
CA SER A 154 31.35 13.62 52.47
C SER A 154 32.37 13.81 53.61
N SER A 155 33.65 13.67 53.30
CA SER A 155 34.70 14.04 54.27
C SER A 155 34.69 15.55 54.43
N ALA A 156 34.36 15.99 55.59
CA ALA A 156 34.50 17.36 56.08
C ALA A 156 35.94 17.87 55.98
#